data_6ee80286256d8c74ff0a830d71ad828c
#
_entry.id   6ee80286256d8c74ff0a830d71ad828c
#
_cell.length_a   1.000
_cell.length_b   1.000
_cell.length_c   1.000
_cell.angle_alpha   90.00
_cell.angle_beta   90.00
_cell.angle_gamma   90.00
#
_symmetry.space_group_name_H-M   'P 1'
#
loop_
_entity.id
_entity.type
_entity.pdbx_description
1 polymer ?
#
loop_
_entity_poly.entity_id
_entity_poly.type
_entity_poly.pdbx_seq_one_letter_code
_entity_poly.pdbx_strand_id
1 'polypeptide(L)'
;MTEPAILTSALHSHIDKAIAQAGGWIGFDRFMALALYTPGLGYYANDTAKFGALPDSGSDFVTAPEISPVFGQLVAAQMAEAMERTGTREIWEFGAGTGALALQILDELQRQGVEVERYTIVDLSGTLRARQQERLAPHAPKVVWASALPEHMQGVIVGNEVLDAMPVQIIARVNGQWFERGIAVENGQLVWANRPTDLRPPLEVDGEHDYETEIHAQGEAFIRTLGERLTRGAAFFIDYGFGESEYYHPQRHMGTMVCHYQHQVDSDPLDKVGLKDITAHVNFTGTAWRRRMQALRCWATPRRRTFSSTAACRPSWTP
;
A
#
# COMPACT_ATOMS: atom_id res chain seq x y z
N MET A 1 -22.94 20.99 11.46
CA MET A 1 -22.26 19.99 10.59
C MET A 1 -21.67 18.95 11.50
N THR A 2 -21.77 17.69 11.15
CA THR A 2 -21.08 16.59 11.87
C THR A 2 -19.57 16.66 11.59
N GLU A 3 -18.74 16.11 12.47
CA GLU A 3 -17.29 16.09 12.32
C GLU A 3 -16.81 15.51 10.96
N PRO A 4 -17.37 14.39 10.45
CA PRO A 4 -17.06 13.88 9.11
C PRO A 4 -17.40 14.87 7.99
N ALA A 5 -18.49 15.62 8.07
CA ALA A 5 -18.87 16.59 7.04
C ALA A 5 -17.91 17.80 7.00
N ILE A 6 -17.38 18.22 8.16
CA ILE A 6 -16.37 19.29 8.24
C ILE A 6 -15.05 18.81 7.62
N LEU A 7 -14.63 17.60 7.94
CA LEU A 7 -13.40 16.98 7.43
C LEU A 7 -13.43 16.83 5.92
N THR A 8 -14.51 16.28 5.38
CA THR A 8 -14.71 16.14 3.92
C THR A 8 -14.69 17.51 3.23
N SER A 9 -15.35 18.53 3.78
CA SER A 9 -15.37 19.89 3.21
C SER A 9 -13.96 20.51 3.20
N ALA A 10 -13.19 20.34 4.28
CA ALA A 10 -11.82 20.86 4.36
C ALA A 10 -10.89 20.16 3.36
N LEU A 11 -11.01 18.84 3.20
CA LEU A 11 -10.23 18.09 2.23
C LEU A 11 -10.61 18.45 0.79
N HIS A 12 -11.91 18.57 0.47
CA HIS A 12 -12.36 19.06 -0.83
C HIS A 12 -11.72 20.42 -1.17
N SER A 13 -11.78 21.39 -0.24
CA SER A 13 -11.14 22.69 -0.45
C SER A 13 -9.63 22.60 -0.69
N HIS A 14 -8.95 21.63 -0.06
CA HIS A 14 -7.54 21.38 -0.28
C HIS A 14 -7.26 20.78 -1.67
N ILE A 15 -8.07 19.83 -2.11
CA ILE A 15 -8.00 19.22 -3.44
C ILE A 15 -8.32 20.25 -4.53
N ASP A 16 -9.37 21.06 -4.36
CA ASP A 16 -9.74 22.12 -5.30
C ASP A 16 -8.58 23.10 -5.53
N LYS A 17 -7.88 23.50 -4.45
CA LYS A 17 -6.69 24.34 -4.55
C LYS A 17 -5.56 23.65 -5.33
N ALA A 18 -5.33 22.37 -5.07
CA ALA A 18 -4.31 21.59 -5.78
C ALA A 18 -4.63 21.49 -7.27
N ILE A 19 -5.90 21.26 -7.64
CA ILE A 19 -6.38 21.23 -9.03
C ILE A 19 -6.19 22.59 -9.68
N ALA A 20 -6.61 23.67 -9.03
CA ALA A 20 -6.46 25.04 -9.54
C ALA A 20 -4.97 25.39 -9.79
N GLN A 21 -4.08 25.07 -8.84
CA GLN A 21 -2.63 25.28 -8.96
C GLN A 21 -2.00 24.46 -10.09
N ALA A 22 -2.57 23.30 -10.42
CA ALA A 22 -2.13 22.44 -11.51
C ALA A 22 -2.75 22.78 -12.88
N GLY A 23 -3.44 23.93 -13.00
CA GLY A 23 -4.06 24.36 -14.24
C GLY A 23 -5.40 23.68 -14.54
N GLY A 24 -6.16 23.33 -13.50
CA GLY A 24 -7.54 22.83 -13.59
C GLY A 24 -7.67 21.31 -13.68
N TRP A 25 -6.60 20.55 -13.51
CA TRP A 25 -6.61 19.09 -13.58
C TRP A 25 -5.42 18.46 -12.83
N ILE A 26 -5.64 17.34 -12.17
CA ILE A 26 -4.59 16.50 -11.58
C ILE A 26 -4.78 15.04 -12.00
N GLY A 27 -3.69 14.28 -12.17
CA GLY A 27 -3.75 12.83 -12.37
C GLY A 27 -4.38 12.11 -11.17
N PHE A 28 -4.96 10.93 -11.43
CA PHE A 28 -5.61 10.16 -10.37
C PHE A 28 -4.66 9.81 -9.22
N ASP A 29 -3.39 9.51 -9.52
CA ASP A 29 -2.35 9.25 -8.52
C ASP A 29 -2.20 10.42 -7.53
N ARG A 30 -2.19 11.65 -8.01
CA ARG A 30 -2.13 12.82 -7.16
C ARG A 30 -3.40 13.02 -6.35
N PHE A 31 -4.56 12.78 -6.96
CA PHE A 31 -5.84 12.81 -6.24
C PHE A 31 -5.87 11.76 -5.13
N MET A 32 -5.53 10.50 -5.43
CA MET A 32 -5.47 9.40 -4.46
C MET A 32 -4.50 9.72 -3.32
N ALA A 33 -3.32 10.28 -3.64
CA ALA A 33 -2.37 10.74 -2.62
C ALA A 33 -2.98 11.79 -1.68
N LEU A 34 -3.72 12.76 -2.22
CA LEU A 34 -4.39 13.80 -1.41
C LEU A 34 -5.52 13.20 -0.58
N ALA A 35 -6.35 12.34 -1.17
CA ALA A 35 -7.49 11.72 -0.50
C ALA A 35 -7.07 10.81 0.66
N LEU A 36 -5.95 10.09 0.51
CA LEU A 36 -5.48 9.13 1.50
C LEU A 36 -4.51 9.73 2.53
N TYR A 37 -3.61 10.63 2.12
CA TYR A 37 -2.43 10.99 2.91
C TYR A 37 -2.30 12.46 3.29
N THR A 38 -3.26 13.34 2.93
CA THR A 38 -3.19 14.74 3.38
C THR A 38 -3.17 14.82 4.91
N PRO A 39 -2.14 15.44 5.53
CA PRO A 39 -2.01 15.48 6.97
C PRO A 39 -3.26 16.03 7.68
N GLY A 40 -3.80 15.26 8.63
CA GLY A 40 -4.99 15.61 9.41
C GLY A 40 -6.33 15.53 8.65
N LEU A 41 -6.34 15.31 7.33
CA LEU A 41 -7.54 15.30 6.50
C LEU A 41 -7.73 14.02 5.70
N GLY A 42 -6.65 13.45 5.18
CA GLY A 42 -6.67 12.25 4.35
C GLY A 42 -7.06 11.01 5.14
N TYR A 43 -7.58 10.01 4.44
CA TYR A 43 -8.09 8.78 5.04
C TYR A 43 -7.14 8.16 6.07
N TYR A 44 -5.87 7.92 5.75
CA TYR A 44 -4.87 7.36 6.69
C TYR A 44 -4.29 8.37 7.69
N ALA A 45 -4.52 9.67 7.48
CA ALA A 45 -3.92 10.74 8.26
C ALA A 45 -4.89 11.47 9.19
N ASN A 46 -6.19 11.22 9.12
CA ASN A 46 -7.21 11.79 10.01
C ASN A 46 -7.47 10.89 11.23
N ASP A 47 -8.21 11.40 12.22
CA ASP A 47 -8.47 10.76 13.50
C ASP A 47 -9.67 9.79 13.51
N THR A 48 -10.29 9.51 12.36
CA THR A 48 -11.45 8.59 12.30
C THR A 48 -11.04 7.15 12.60
N ALA A 49 -11.95 6.36 13.18
CA ALA A 49 -11.73 4.94 13.43
C ALA A 49 -11.80 4.16 12.11
N LYS A 50 -10.67 3.58 11.66
CA LYS A 50 -10.56 2.86 10.38
C LYS A 50 -10.41 1.35 10.57
N PHE A 51 -9.81 0.95 11.67
CA PHE A 51 -9.49 -0.45 11.98
C PHE A 51 -10.32 -0.95 13.15
N GLY A 52 -11.00 -2.08 12.99
CA GLY A 52 -11.77 -2.73 14.05
C GLY A 52 -12.44 -4.00 13.57
N ALA A 53 -12.64 -4.95 14.49
CA ALA A 53 -13.14 -6.30 14.18
C ALA A 53 -14.66 -6.40 14.04
N LEU A 54 -15.42 -5.36 14.39
CA LEU A 54 -16.89 -5.40 14.40
C LEU A 54 -17.48 -4.33 13.48
N PRO A 55 -18.55 -4.63 12.73
CA PRO A 55 -19.24 -3.64 11.90
C PRO A 55 -19.68 -2.38 12.66
N ASP A 56 -20.09 -2.56 13.93
CA ASP A 56 -20.52 -1.45 14.79
C ASP A 56 -19.36 -0.65 15.42
N SER A 57 -18.11 -1.01 15.16
CA SER A 57 -16.92 -0.29 15.67
C SER A 57 -16.60 0.99 14.89
N GLY A 58 -17.33 1.25 13.79
CA GLY A 58 -17.05 2.36 12.86
C GLY A 58 -15.81 2.13 11.99
N SER A 59 -15.31 0.89 11.91
CA SER A 59 -14.21 0.49 11.04
C SER A 59 -14.69 0.24 9.61
N ASP A 60 -13.82 0.47 8.63
CA ASP A 60 -14.14 0.28 7.22
C ASP A 60 -13.80 -1.13 6.74
N PHE A 61 -12.76 -1.72 7.30
CA PHE A 61 -12.30 -3.08 6.99
C PHE A 61 -11.49 -3.69 8.13
N VAL A 62 -11.26 -5.00 8.04
CA VAL A 62 -10.45 -5.76 9.00
C VAL A 62 -9.32 -6.44 8.24
N THR A 63 -8.09 -6.15 8.63
CA THR A 63 -6.91 -6.82 8.05
C THR A 63 -6.63 -8.17 8.73
N ALA A 64 -5.90 -9.05 8.06
CA ALA A 64 -5.60 -10.39 8.55
C ALA A 64 -4.99 -10.42 9.99
N PRO A 65 -4.09 -9.50 10.38
CA PRO A 65 -3.57 -9.43 11.75
C PRO A 65 -4.63 -9.12 12.82
N GLU A 66 -5.68 -8.39 12.48
CA GLU A 66 -6.77 -8.08 13.44
C GLU A 66 -7.75 -9.25 13.61
N ILE A 67 -7.83 -10.15 12.62
CA ILE A 67 -8.70 -11.32 12.66
C ILE A 67 -8.11 -12.44 13.51
N SER A 68 -6.79 -12.71 13.36
CA SER A 68 -6.17 -13.86 14.00
C SER A 68 -4.68 -13.66 14.24
N PRO A 69 -4.16 -14.04 15.42
CA PRO A 69 -2.73 -14.03 15.70
C PRO A 69 -1.94 -15.05 14.85
N VAL A 70 -2.61 -16.04 14.26
CA VAL A 70 -1.98 -17.06 13.42
C VAL A 70 -1.28 -16.43 12.21
N PHE A 71 -1.85 -15.34 11.67
CA PHE A 71 -1.25 -14.63 10.55
C PHE A 71 0.16 -14.12 10.91
N GLY A 72 0.28 -13.37 11.99
CA GLY A 72 1.58 -12.85 12.44
C GLY A 72 2.55 -13.96 12.85
N GLN A 73 2.07 -15.06 13.42
CA GLN A 73 2.90 -16.23 13.75
C GLN A 73 3.51 -16.86 12.50
N LEU A 74 2.73 -17.01 11.41
CA LEU A 74 3.23 -17.53 10.14
C LEU A 74 4.24 -16.60 9.48
N VAL A 75 3.97 -15.29 9.53
CA VAL A 75 4.91 -14.26 9.02
C VAL A 75 6.20 -14.29 9.84
N ALA A 76 6.11 -14.34 11.17
CA ALA A 76 7.26 -14.40 12.07
C ALA A 76 8.16 -15.62 11.79
N ALA A 77 7.58 -16.79 11.50
CA ALA A 77 8.35 -17.97 11.15
C ALA A 77 9.19 -17.78 9.89
N GLN A 78 8.65 -17.14 8.86
CA GLN A 78 9.38 -16.82 7.64
C GLN A 78 10.45 -15.74 7.87
N MET A 79 10.14 -14.77 8.73
CA MET A 79 11.09 -13.72 9.11
C MET A 79 12.25 -14.29 9.92
N ALA A 80 12.00 -15.22 10.85
CA ALA A 80 13.04 -15.92 11.62
C ALA A 80 14.04 -16.62 10.69
N GLU A 81 13.55 -17.38 9.70
CA GLU A 81 14.39 -18.01 8.68
C GLU A 81 15.23 -16.99 7.89
N ALA A 82 14.60 -15.86 7.50
CA ALA A 82 15.29 -14.80 6.78
C ALA A 82 16.36 -14.13 7.65
N MET A 83 16.07 -13.87 8.92
CA MET A 83 17.03 -13.30 9.89
C MET A 83 18.23 -14.23 10.08
N GLU A 84 17.99 -15.52 10.26
CA GLU A 84 19.05 -16.53 10.37
C GLU A 84 19.95 -16.56 9.12
N ARG A 85 19.33 -16.65 7.93
CA ARG A 85 20.06 -16.72 6.64
C ARG A 85 20.85 -15.48 6.31
N THR A 86 20.36 -14.31 6.74
CA THR A 86 21.00 -13.02 6.47
C THR A 86 21.94 -12.58 7.60
N GLY A 87 21.88 -13.24 8.77
CA GLY A 87 22.64 -12.84 9.94
C GLY A 87 22.25 -11.44 10.45
N THR A 88 20.97 -11.05 10.30
CA THR A 88 20.45 -9.75 10.77
C THR A 88 19.48 -9.93 11.92
N ARG A 89 19.34 -8.88 12.77
CA ARG A 89 18.47 -8.89 13.96
C ARG A 89 17.56 -7.66 14.01
N GLU A 90 17.46 -6.93 12.93
CA GLU A 90 16.62 -5.75 12.79
C GLU A 90 15.39 -6.07 11.94
N ILE A 91 14.28 -5.45 12.27
CA ILE A 91 13.02 -5.55 11.55
C ILE A 91 12.53 -4.15 11.20
N TRP A 92 11.99 -4.00 10.01
CA TRP A 92 11.37 -2.77 9.51
C TRP A 92 9.96 -3.09 9.06
N GLU A 93 8.96 -2.50 9.69
CA GLU A 93 7.56 -2.63 9.27
C GLU A 93 7.06 -1.33 8.65
N PHE A 94 6.47 -1.45 7.48
CA PHE A 94 5.77 -0.37 6.79
C PHE A 94 4.28 -0.51 6.99
N GLY A 95 3.58 0.59 7.32
CA GLY A 95 2.14 0.58 7.46
C GLY A 95 1.65 -0.31 8.60
N ALA A 96 2.21 -0.17 9.79
CA ALA A 96 1.91 -1.05 10.94
C ALA A 96 0.46 -0.95 11.44
N GLY A 97 -0.34 -0.01 10.94
CA GLY A 97 -1.72 0.19 11.32
C GLY A 97 -1.87 0.34 12.86
N THR A 98 -2.62 -0.53 13.49
CA THR A 98 -2.79 -0.52 14.96
C THR A 98 -1.58 -1.12 15.72
N GLY A 99 -0.59 -1.69 15.03
CA GLY A 99 0.52 -2.43 15.62
C GLY A 99 0.21 -3.91 15.94
N ALA A 100 -0.90 -4.45 15.41
CA ALA A 100 -1.29 -5.84 15.66
C ALA A 100 -0.27 -6.83 15.10
N LEU A 101 0.16 -6.63 13.85
CA LEU A 101 1.14 -7.48 13.20
C LEU A 101 2.50 -7.41 13.93
N ALA A 102 2.95 -6.21 14.30
CA ALA A 102 4.19 -6.00 15.06
C ALA A 102 4.19 -6.79 16.38
N LEU A 103 3.08 -6.71 17.14
CA LEU A 103 2.94 -7.44 18.41
C LEU A 103 3.03 -8.95 18.17
N GLN A 104 2.27 -9.48 17.22
CA GLN A 104 2.24 -10.91 16.90
C GLN A 104 3.60 -11.45 16.45
N ILE A 105 4.32 -10.67 15.62
CA ILE A 105 5.67 -11.03 15.18
C ILE A 105 6.63 -11.05 16.36
N LEU A 106 6.64 -10.02 17.18
CA LEU A 106 7.55 -9.91 18.33
C LEU A 106 7.29 -11.00 19.37
N ASP A 107 6.03 -11.28 19.69
CA ASP A 107 5.64 -12.36 20.62
C ASP A 107 6.10 -13.72 20.09
N GLU A 108 5.87 -13.99 18.82
CA GLU A 108 6.24 -15.28 18.23
C GLU A 108 7.75 -15.46 18.11
N LEU A 109 8.49 -14.44 17.67
CA LEU A 109 9.96 -14.49 17.63
C LEU A 109 10.55 -14.69 19.03
N GLN A 110 10.00 -14.02 20.06
CA GLN A 110 10.39 -14.23 21.44
C GLN A 110 10.10 -15.67 21.89
N ARG A 111 8.95 -16.23 21.57
CA ARG A 111 8.60 -17.63 21.86
C ARG A 111 9.54 -18.63 21.21
N GLN A 112 10.03 -18.31 20.00
CA GLN A 112 11.01 -19.13 19.28
C GLN A 112 12.46 -18.93 19.76
N GLY A 113 12.71 -18.00 20.67
CA GLY A 113 14.06 -17.66 21.14
C GLY A 113 14.89 -16.89 20.11
N VAL A 114 14.24 -16.27 19.10
CA VAL A 114 14.89 -15.44 18.10
C VAL A 114 15.08 -14.03 18.65
N GLU A 115 16.33 -13.59 18.72
CA GLU A 115 16.66 -12.26 19.22
C GLU A 115 16.37 -11.17 18.18
N VAL A 116 15.56 -10.18 18.58
CA VAL A 116 15.33 -8.94 17.83
C VAL A 116 16.01 -7.80 18.55
N GLU A 117 16.99 -7.17 17.93
CA GLU A 117 17.69 -6.01 18.48
C GLU A 117 16.87 -4.73 18.34
N ARG A 118 16.20 -4.55 17.20
CA ARG A 118 15.38 -3.38 16.91
C ARG A 118 14.24 -3.72 15.97
N TYR A 119 13.06 -3.21 16.30
CA TYR A 119 11.87 -3.21 15.45
C TYR A 119 11.50 -1.77 15.11
N THR A 120 11.65 -1.40 13.85
CA THR A 120 11.40 -0.04 13.38
C THR A 120 10.10 0.03 12.61
N ILE A 121 9.17 0.84 13.09
CA ILE A 121 7.92 1.14 12.40
C ILE A 121 8.10 2.39 11.56
N VAL A 122 7.78 2.28 10.27
CA VAL A 122 7.72 3.39 9.33
C VAL A 122 6.26 3.64 8.99
N ASP A 123 5.67 4.66 9.61
CA ASP A 123 4.26 5.00 9.45
C ASP A 123 4.10 6.51 9.29
N LEU A 124 3.18 6.92 8.42
CA LEU A 124 2.89 8.32 8.13
C LEU A 124 1.88 8.93 9.12
N SER A 125 1.15 8.09 9.87
CA SER A 125 0.07 8.51 10.75
C SER A 125 0.55 8.78 12.19
N GLY A 126 0.49 10.03 12.62
CA GLY A 126 0.80 10.40 14.00
C GLY A 126 -0.18 9.84 15.04
N THR A 127 -1.46 9.69 14.69
CA THR A 127 -2.52 9.16 15.57
C THR A 127 -2.40 7.66 15.80
N LEU A 128 -2.01 6.91 14.79
CA LEU A 128 -1.75 5.49 14.93
C LEU A 128 -0.55 5.22 15.84
N ARG A 129 0.42 6.11 15.84
CA ARG A 129 1.63 5.97 16.68
C ARG A 129 1.31 5.84 18.17
N ALA A 130 0.36 6.60 18.70
CA ALA A 130 -0.02 6.50 20.11
C ALA A 130 -0.62 5.11 20.44
N ARG A 131 -1.49 4.59 19.57
CA ARG A 131 -2.05 3.24 19.70
C ARG A 131 -0.98 2.16 19.57
N GLN A 132 -0.05 2.32 18.65
CA GLN A 132 1.09 1.42 18.48
C GLN A 132 1.97 1.41 19.72
N GLN A 133 2.25 2.57 20.33
CA GLN A 133 3.05 2.68 21.56
C GLN A 133 2.40 1.97 22.73
N GLU A 134 1.09 2.11 22.91
CA GLU A 134 0.34 1.41 23.95
C GLU A 134 0.36 -0.11 23.73
N ARG A 135 0.02 -0.56 22.50
CA ARG A 135 -0.03 -1.99 22.15
C ARG A 135 1.32 -2.68 22.26
N LEU A 136 2.40 -2.00 21.87
CA LEU A 136 3.76 -2.53 21.84
C LEU A 136 4.57 -2.27 23.11
N ALA A 137 3.96 -1.71 24.15
CA ALA A 137 4.61 -1.47 25.44
C ALA A 137 5.34 -2.70 26.03
N PRO A 138 4.84 -3.96 25.88
CA PRO A 138 5.57 -5.14 26.35
C PRO A 138 6.93 -5.36 25.68
N HIS A 139 7.15 -4.81 24.50
CA HIS A 139 8.39 -4.94 23.71
C HIS A 139 9.25 -3.67 23.71
N ALA A 140 8.86 -2.62 24.43
CA ALA A 140 9.74 -1.47 24.64
C ALA A 140 11.00 -1.89 25.45
N PRO A 141 12.19 -1.39 25.13
CA PRO A 141 12.56 -0.31 24.22
C PRO A 141 12.96 -0.73 22.79
N LYS A 142 12.72 -1.99 22.39
CA LYS A 142 13.13 -2.49 21.07
C LYS A 142 12.38 -1.82 19.93
N VAL A 143 11.16 -1.33 20.17
CA VAL A 143 10.32 -0.72 19.15
C VAL A 143 10.62 0.77 19.03
N VAL A 144 10.94 1.20 17.82
CA VAL A 144 11.22 2.60 17.48
C VAL A 144 10.41 3.03 16.26
N TRP A 145 10.19 4.34 16.12
CA TRP A 145 9.45 4.91 15.00
C TRP A 145 10.37 5.79 14.16
N ALA A 146 10.37 5.56 12.85
CA ALA A 146 11.13 6.34 11.89
C ALA A 146 10.21 7.18 11.00
N SER A 147 10.54 8.44 10.81
CA SER A 147 9.88 9.35 9.86
C SER A 147 10.59 9.44 8.52
N ALA A 148 11.79 8.87 8.40
CA ALA A 148 12.58 8.84 7.19
C ALA A 148 13.41 7.55 7.14
N LEU A 149 13.69 7.08 5.93
CA LEU A 149 14.55 5.92 5.73
C LEU A 149 16.01 6.34 5.70
N PRO A 150 16.91 5.61 6.39
CA PRO A 150 18.35 5.83 6.30
C PRO A 150 18.86 5.48 4.89
N GLU A 151 20.03 5.97 4.54
CA GLU A 151 20.69 5.64 3.26
C GLU A 151 20.99 4.15 3.14
N HIS A 152 21.37 3.51 4.24
CA HIS A 152 21.66 2.09 4.31
C HIS A 152 20.81 1.42 5.36
N MET A 153 20.16 0.33 4.97
CA MET A 153 19.31 -0.49 5.82
C MET A 153 19.87 -1.90 5.88
N GLN A 154 19.69 -2.54 7.01
CA GLN A 154 19.84 -3.98 7.16
C GLN A 154 18.68 -4.53 7.97
N GLY A 155 18.39 -5.83 7.79
CA GLY A 155 17.31 -6.50 8.53
C GLY A 155 16.22 -7.03 7.61
N VAL A 156 15.15 -7.48 8.23
CA VAL A 156 13.98 -8.00 7.52
C VAL A 156 12.91 -6.92 7.44
N ILE A 157 12.48 -6.62 6.23
CA ILE A 157 11.40 -5.67 5.96
C ILE A 157 10.09 -6.45 5.87
N VAL A 158 9.02 -5.92 6.45
CA VAL A 158 7.66 -6.44 6.29
C VAL A 158 6.68 -5.29 6.01
N GLY A 159 5.69 -5.56 5.14
CA GLY A 159 4.54 -4.70 4.89
C GLY A 159 3.34 -5.57 4.52
N ASN A 160 2.23 -5.37 5.19
CA ASN A 160 0.97 -6.04 4.91
C ASN A 160 -0.05 -5.03 4.42
N GLU A 161 -0.60 -5.23 3.21
CA GLU A 161 -1.56 -4.32 2.59
C GLU A 161 -1.03 -2.87 2.58
N VAL A 162 0.13 -2.69 1.93
CA VAL A 162 0.83 -1.40 1.83
C VAL A 162 0.92 -0.94 0.38
N LEU A 163 1.12 -1.89 -0.54
CA LEU A 163 1.33 -1.56 -1.95
C LEU A 163 0.01 -1.24 -2.66
N ASP A 164 -1.10 -1.85 -2.24
CA ASP A 164 -2.44 -1.63 -2.76
C ASP A 164 -2.97 -0.20 -2.49
N ALA A 165 -2.55 0.40 -1.37
CA ALA A 165 -2.88 1.77 -0.99
C ALA A 165 -1.93 2.82 -1.60
N MET A 166 -0.89 2.42 -2.33
CA MET A 166 -0.01 3.37 -3.00
C MET A 166 -0.68 3.98 -4.22
N PRO A 167 -0.58 5.32 -4.38
CA PRO A 167 -1.22 6.03 -5.47
C PRO A 167 -0.89 5.46 -6.85
N VAL A 168 -1.92 5.25 -7.66
CA VAL A 168 -1.83 4.70 -9.01
C VAL A 168 -2.27 5.70 -10.06
N GLN A 169 -1.65 5.67 -11.23
CA GLN A 169 -2.17 6.35 -12.41
C GLN A 169 -3.24 5.46 -13.04
N ILE A 170 -4.36 6.03 -13.46
CA ILE A 170 -5.37 5.32 -14.23
C ILE A 170 -5.27 5.76 -15.69
N ILE A 171 -5.21 4.81 -16.60
CA ILE A 171 -5.25 5.04 -18.02
C ILE A 171 -6.44 4.31 -18.64
N ALA A 172 -7.05 4.92 -19.64
CA ALA A 172 -8.17 4.34 -20.38
C ALA A 172 -7.95 4.41 -21.87
N ARG A 173 -8.27 3.33 -22.58
CA ARG A 173 -8.42 3.29 -24.04
C ARG A 173 -9.88 3.46 -24.39
N VAL A 174 -10.20 4.55 -25.07
CA VAL A 174 -11.56 4.87 -25.52
C VAL A 174 -11.54 5.05 -27.02
N ASN A 175 -12.35 4.29 -27.76
CA ASN A 175 -12.36 4.31 -29.24
C ASN A 175 -10.94 4.17 -29.84
N GLY A 176 -10.10 3.31 -29.27
CA GLY A 176 -8.73 3.05 -29.73
C GLY A 176 -7.69 4.10 -29.32
N GLN A 177 -8.08 5.19 -28.69
CA GLN A 177 -7.18 6.25 -28.22
C GLN A 177 -6.95 6.15 -26.70
N TRP A 178 -5.69 6.30 -26.25
CA TRP A 178 -5.34 6.28 -24.84
C TRP A 178 -5.42 7.66 -24.19
N PHE A 179 -5.97 7.66 -22.99
CA PHE A 179 -6.11 8.83 -22.12
C PHE A 179 -5.58 8.49 -20.72
N GLU A 180 -4.96 9.46 -20.08
CA GLU A 180 -4.77 9.43 -18.63
C GLU A 180 -6.03 10.00 -17.99
N ARG A 181 -6.55 9.27 -16.98
CA ARG A 181 -7.69 9.69 -16.19
C ARG A 181 -7.23 10.49 -14.99
N GLY A 182 -7.88 11.57 -14.73
CA GLY A 182 -7.62 12.44 -13.58
C GLY A 182 -8.88 13.16 -13.15
N ILE A 183 -8.67 14.12 -12.27
CA ILE A 183 -9.76 14.83 -11.61
C ILE A 183 -9.68 16.32 -11.97
N ALA A 184 -10.84 16.87 -12.28
CA ALA A 184 -11.07 18.30 -12.46
C ALA A 184 -12.20 18.79 -11.55
N VAL A 185 -12.45 20.10 -11.54
CA VAL A 185 -13.60 20.70 -10.84
C VAL A 185 -14.56 21.30 -11.88
N GLU A 186 -15.80 20.85 -11.86
CA GLU A 186 -16.90 21.42 -12.65
C GLU A 186 -18.07 21.80 -11.73
N ASN A 187 -18.51 23.04 -11.82
CA ASN A 187 -19.60 23.58 -10.98
C ASN A 187 -19.38 23.35 -9.48
N GLY A 188 -18.12 23.39 -9.02
CA GLY A 188 -17.76 23.17 -7.61
C GLY A 188 -17.78 21.70 -7.16
N GLN A 189 -17.87 20.77 -8.09
CA GLN A 189 -17.81 19.33 -7.82
C GLN A 189 -16.60 18.69 -8.48
N LEU A 190 -16.02 17.69 -7.83
CA LEU A 190 -14.97 16.84 -8.40
C LEU A 190 -15.57 15.95 -9.47
N VAL A 191 -14.95 15.94 -10.65
CA VAL A 191 -15.38 15.12 -11.79
C VAL A 191 -14.19 14.42 -12.41
N TRP A 192 -14.46 13.25 -13.02
CA TRP A 192 -13.48 12.58 -13.86
C TRP A 192 -13.23 13.39 -15.14
N ALA A 193 -11.96 13.58 -15.48
CA ALA A 193 -11.54 14.26 -16.70
C ALA A 193 -10.36 13.54 -17.35
N ASN A 194 -10.49 13.27 -18.66
CA ASN A 194 -9.49 12.54 -19.42
C ASN A 194 -8.58 13.50 -20.18
N ARG A 195 -7.26 13.18 -20.25
CA ARG A 195 -6.30 13.88 -21.12
C ARG A 195 -5.60 12.88 -22.02
N PRO A 196 -5.40 13.17 -23.32
CA PRO A 196 -4.62 12.31 -24.20
C PRO A 196 -3.24 12.01 -23.60
N THR A 197 -2.76 10.76 -23.71
CA THR A 197 -1.49 10.34 -23.10
C THR A 197 -0.74 9.33 -23.96
N ASP A 198 0.58 9.34 -23.82
CA ASP A 198 1.47 8.30 -24.37
C ASP A 198 1.72 7.16 -23.38
N LEU A 199 1.16 7.23 -22.17
CA LEU A 199 1.23 6.13 -21.20
C LEU A 199 0.55 4.88 -21.76
N ARG A 200 1.16 3.73 -21.53
CA ARG A 200 0.64 2.43 -21.96
C ARG A 200 0.83 1.41 -20.85
N PRO A 201 -0.03 0.38 -20.81
CA PRO A 201 0.29 -0.81 -20.00
C PRO A 201 1.64 -1.38 -20.43
N PRO A 202 2.36 -2.05 -19.52
CA PRO A 202 3.64 -2.67 -19.85
C PRO A 202 3.53 -3.83 -20.85
N LEU A 203 2.33 -4.41 -20.98
CA LEU A 203 2.00 -5.40 -22.01
C LEU A 203 0.97 -4.80 -22.97
N GLU A 204 1.05 -5.23 -24.23
CA GLU A 204 0.00 -4.93 -25.21
C GLU A 204 -1.30 -5.64 -24.79
N VAL A 205 -2.40 -4.88 -24.78
CA VAL A 205 -3.72 -5.41 -24.45
C VAL A 205 -4.48 -5.70 -25.73
N ASP A 206 -4.72 -6.97 -25.99
CA ASP A 206 -5.43 -7.44 -27.16
C ASP A 206 -6.86 -6.88 -27.26
N GLY A 207 -7.32 -6.70 -28.50
CA GLY A 207 -8.67 -6.20 -28.82
C GLY A 207 -8.73 -4.68 -28.93
N GLU A 208 -9.86 -4.20 -29.48
CA GLU A 208 -10.13 -2.77 -29.73
C GLU A 208 -11.17 -2.19 -28.77
N HIS A 209 -11.68 -3.00 -27.83
CA HIS A 209 -12.70 -2.57 -26.86
C HIS A 209 -12.16 -1.50 -25.93
N ASP A 210 -13.05 -0.73 -25.33
CA ASP A 210 -12.71 0.22 -24.28
C ASP A 210 -12.10 -0.53 -23.10
N TYR A 211 -11.01 0.02 -22.56
CA TYR A 211 -10.21 -0.67 -21.55
C TYR A 211 -9.65 0.34 -20.55
N GLU A 212 -9.82 0.06 -19.28
CA GLU A 212 -9.26 0.87 -18.18
C GLU A 212 -8.35 0.01 -17.31
N THR A 213 -7.24 0.58 -16.85
CA THR A 213 -6.30 -0.10 -15.96
C THR A 213 -5.43 0.90 -15.20
N GLU A 214 -4.73 0.40 -14.19
CA GLU A 214 -3.81 1.18 -13.37
C GLU A 214 -2.35 0.94 -13.77
N ILE A 215 -1.51 1.96 -13.50
CA ILE A 215 -0.05 1.88 -13.57
C ILE A 215 0.51 2.21 -12.19
N HIS A 216 1.32 1.30 -11.63
CA HIS A 216 1.84 1.35 -10.26
C HIS A 216 3.20 2.03 -10.14
N ALA A 217 3.38 3.20 -10.76
CA ALA A 217 4.68 3.87 -10.80
C ALA A 217 5.26 4.17 -9.40
N GLN A 218 4.42 4.53 -8.43
CA GLN A 218 4.86 4.80 -7.04
C GLN A 218 5.24 3.53 -6.30
N GLY A 219 4.44 2.46 -6.38
CA GLY A 219 4.76 1.17 -5.77
C GLY A 219 6.06 0.59 -6.32
N GLU A 220 6.26 0.64 -7.64
CA GLU A 220 7.51 0.22 -8.28
C GLU A 220 8.72 1.07 -7.82
N ALA A 221 8.55 2.39 -7.68
CA ALA A 221 9.60 3.29 -7.20
C ALA A 221 9.93 3.04 -5.71
N PHE A 222 8.92 2.75 -4.90
CA PHE A 222 9.09 2.39 -3.50
C PHE A 222 9.93 1.12 -3.33
N ILE A 223 9.56 0.04 -4.02
CA ILE A 223 10.31 -1.23 -3.98
C ILE A 223 11.74 -1.04 -4.50
N ARG A 224 11.92 -0.26 -5.56
CA ARG A 224 13.27 0.08 -6.06
C ARG A 224 14.10 0.81 -5.00
N THR A 225 13.53 1.81 -4.34
CA THR A 225 14.20 2.56 -3.27
C THR A 225 14.61 1.65 -2.11
N LEU A 226 13.73 0.72 -1.70
CA LEU A 226 14.07 -0.26 -0.67
C LEU A 226 15.22 -1.17 -1.12
N GLY A 227 15.19 -1.62 -2.37
CA GLY A 227 16.25 -2.46 -2.93
C GLY A 227 17.61 -1.77 -3.03
N GLU A 228 17.63 -0.46 -3.27
CA GLU A 228 18.85 0.34 -3.29
C GLU A 228 19.42 0.57 -1.88
N ARG A 229 18.54 0.65 -0.87
CA ARG A 229 18.94 0.93 0.53
C ARG A 229 19.19 -0.31 1.36
N LEU A 230 18.56 -1.44 1.06
CA LEU A 230 18.71 -2.68 1.81
C LEU A 230 20.04 -3.35 1.44
N THR A 231 21.05 -3.14 2.26
CA THR A 231 22.40 -3.69 2.04
C THR A 231 22.52 -5.17 2.42
N ARG A 232 21.72 -5.63 3.40
CA ARG A 232 21.67 -7.00 3.87
C ARG A 232 20.34 -7.30 4.53
N GLY A 233 19.62 -8.33 4.07
CA GLY A 233 18.31 -8.68 4.65
C GLY A 233 17.37 -9.33 3.63
N ALA A 234 16.09 -9.25 3.92
CA ALA A 234 15.01 -9.70 3.05
C ALA A 234 13.81 -8.74 3.19
N ALA A 235 12.91 -8.75 2.20
CA ALA A 235 11.67 -7.98 2.28
C ALA A 235 10.47 -8.87 1.96
N PHE A 236 9.43 -8.76 2.79
CA PHE A 236 8.15 -9.46 2.66
C PHE A 236 7.04 -8.41 2.50
N PHE A 237 6.45 -8.33 1.31
CA PHE A 237 5.23 -7.57 1.09
C PHE A 237 4.11 -8.56 0.81
N ILE A 238 3.06 -8.48 1.63
CA ILE A 238 1.89 -9.35 1.58
C ILE A 238 0.73 -8.48 1.15
N ASP A 239 0.18 -8.77 -0.01
CA ASP A 239 -0.82 -7.95 -0.65
C ASP A 239 -1.65 -8.75 -1.64
N TYR A 240 -2.75 -8.17 -2.14
CA TYR A 240 -3.55 -8.79 -3.19
C TYR A 240 -3.21 -8.18 -4.55
N GLY A 241 -3.14 -9.06 -5.55
CA GLY A 241 -2.78 -8.64 -6.88
C GLY A 241 -2.53 -9.82 -7.81
N PHE A 242 -1.94 -9.50 -8.93
CA PHE A 242 -1.75 -10.45 -10.03
C PHE A 242 -0.35 -10.32 -10.62
N GLY A 243 0.08 -11.37 -11.32
CA GLY A 243 1.18 -11.26 -12.27
C GLY A 243 0.77 -10.40 -13.46
N GLU A 244 1.72 -9.78 -14.15
CA GLU A 244 1.50 -8.77 -15.17
C GLU A 244 0.56 -9.22 -16.30
N SER A 245 0.68 -10.46 -16.76
CA SER A 245 -0.19 -11.02 -17.82
C SER A 245 -1.65 -11.22 -17.38
N GLU A 246 -1.86 -11.46 -16.10
CA GLU A 246 -3.19 -11.59 -15.52
C GLU A 246 -3.74 -10.21 -15.13
N TYR A 247 -2.87 -9.31 -14.68
CA TYR A 247 -3.23 -7.94 -14.33
C TYR A 247 -3.76 -7.19 -15.55
N TYR A 248 -3.06 -7.24 -16.67
CA TYR A 248 -3.43 -6.57 -17.93
C TYR A 248 -4.20 -7.47 -18.90
N HIS A 249 -4.90 -8.48 -18.38
CA HIS A 249 -5.70 -9.36 -19.21
C HIS A 249 -6.86 -8.59 -19.87
N PRO A 250 -7.16 -8.79 -21.19
CA PRO A 250 -8.21 -8.04 -21.90
C PRO A 250 -9.59 -8.08 -21.26
N GLN A 251 -9.93 -9.17 -20.54
CA GLN A 251 -11.21 -9.28 -19.83
C GLN A 251 -11.28 -8.45 -18.52
N ARG A 252 -10.15 -7.92 -18.04
CA ARG A 252 -10.10 -7.01 -16.88
C ARG A 252 -10.16 -5.54 -17.35
N HIS A 253 -11.18 -5.24 -18.13
CA HIS A 253 -11.31 -3.97 -18.85
C HIS A 253 -11.82 -2.79 -17.99
N MET A 254 -12.09 -3.00 -16.71
CA MET A 254 -12.53 -1.95 -15.78
C MET A 254 -11.50 -1.67 -14.67
N GLY A 255 -10.26 -2.14 -14.83
CA GLY A 255 -9.22 -2.00 -13.80
C GLY A 255 -9.47 -2.85 -12.55
N THR A 256 -8.82 -2.47 -11.47
CA THR A 256 -8.86 -3.17 -10.17
C THR A 256 -9.12 -2.23 -9.00
N MET A 257 -9.20 -0.92 -9.25
CA MET A 257 -9.43 0.08 -8.21
C MET A 257 -10.79 -0.14 -7.55
N VAL A 258 -10.78 -0.16 -6.21
CA VAL A 258 -11.97 -0.27 -5.37
C VAL A 258 -11.90 0.70 -4.21
N CYS A 259 -13.07 1.08 -3.69
CA CYS A 259 -13.21 1.94 -2.53
C CYS A 259 -13.92 1.18 -1.41
N HIS A 260 -13.47 1.37 -0.17
CA HIS A 260 -14.05 0.73 1.01
C HIS A 260 -14.56 1.80 1.98
N TYR A 261 -15.81 1.63 2.44
CA TYR A 261 -16.43 2.48 3.45
C TYR A 261 -17.44 1.69 4.26
N GLN A 262 -17.28 1.60 5.59
CA GLN A 262 -18.20 0.90 6.49
C GLN A 262 -18.56 -0.51 6.01
N HIS A 263 -17.53 -1.31 5.66
CA HIS A 263 -17.66 -2.68 5.13
C HIS A 263 -18.44 -2.80 3.80
N GLN A 264 -18.67 -1.70 3.11
CA GLN A 264 -19.20 -1.66 1.75
C GLN A 264 -18.10 -1.39 0.74
N VAL A 265 -18.24 -1.95 -0.44
CA VAL A 265 -17.31 -1.81 -1.55
C VAL A 265 -18.01 -1.14 -2.71
N ASP A 266 -17.40 -0.10 -3.27
CA ASP A 266 -17.84 0.56 -4.49
C ASP A 266 -16.63 0.99 -5.36
N SER A 267 -16.88 1.62 -6.50
CA SER A 267 -15.86 2.09 -7.43
C SER A 267 -15.87 3.61 -7.63
N ASP A 268 -16.48 4.36 -6.71
CA ASP A 268 -16.55 5.82 -6.80
C ASP A 268 -15.62 6.50 -5.75
N PRO A 269 -14.39 6.86 -6.12
CA PRO A 269 -13.46 7.52 -5.22
C PRO A 269 -13.79 9.00 -4.97
N LEU A 270 -14.73 9.58 -5.72
CA LEU A 270 -15.10 10.99 -5.60
C LEU A 270 -16.24 11.22 -4.58
N ASP A 271 -16.95 10.15 -4.19
CA ASP A 271 -17.90 10.19 -3.08
C ASP A 271 -17.17 10.02 -1.74
N LYS A 272 -17.55 10.79 -0.71
CA LYS A 272 -16.99 10.72 0.66
C LYS A 272 -15.45 10.77 0.72
N VAL A 273 -14.84 11.65 -0.06
CA VAL A 273 -13.38 11.82 -0.13
C VAL A 273 -12.79 12.04 1.27
N GLY A 274 -11.75 11.29 1.61
CA GLY A 274 -11.09 11.28 2.93
C GLY A 274 -11.79 10.41 3.97
N LEU A 275 -12.96 9.86 3.66
CA LEU A 275 -13.68 8.91 4.51
C LEU A 275 -13.67 7.49 3.94
N LYS A 276 -13.36 7.32 2.65
CA LYS A 276 -13.18 6.02 1.99
C LYS A 276 -11.71 5.65 1.89
N ASP A 277 -11.41 4.38 2.05
CA ASP A 277 -10.18 3.80 1.56
C ASP A 277 -10.25 3.63 0.04
N ILE A 278 -9.14 3.87 -0.63
CA ILE A 278 -9.01 3.70 -2.07
C ILE A 278 -7.81 2.78 -2.30
N THR A 279 -8.05 1.61 -2.86
CA THR A 279 -7.01 0.61 -3.13
C THR A 279 -7.03 0.16 -4.58
N ALA A 280 -5.91 -0.34 -5.07
CA ALA A 280 -5.80 -1.01 -6.36
C ALA A 280 -4.98 -2.29 -6.20
N HIS A 281 -5.33 -3.36 -6.90
CA HIS A 281 -4.55 -4.60 -6.84
C HIS A 281 -3.11 -4.36 -7.28
N VAL A 282 -2.18 -5.09 -6.69
CA VAL A 282 -0.75 -4.95 -6.99
C VAL A 282 -0.37 -5.71 -8.26
N ASN A 283 0.34 -5.05 -9.19
CA ASN A 283 1.06 -5.73 -10.26
C ASN A 283 2.37 -6.28 -9.69
N PHE A 284 2.36 -7.54 -9.23
CA PHE A 284 3.55 -8.15 -8.62
C PHE A 284 4.74 -8.29 -9.58
N THR A 285 4.51 -8.45 -10.86
CA THR A 285 5.61 -8.48 -11.84
C THR A 285 6.26 -7.11 -11.97
N GLY A 286 5.47 -6.03 -12.05
CA GLY A 286 5.97 -4.66 -12.11
C GLY A 286 6.77 -4.28 -10.88
N THR A 287 6.27 -4.61 -9.68
CA THR A 287 6.97 -4.37 -8.41
C THR A 287 8.23 -5.22 -8.25
N ALA A 288 8.26 -6.46 -8.80
CA ALA A 288 9.39 -7.36 -8.68
C ALA A 288 10.47 -7.21 -9.77
N TRP A 289 10.14 -6.71 -10.98
CA TRP A 289 10.93 -6.97 -12.19
C TRP A 289 11.46 -5.79 -13.00
N ARG A 290 11.07 -4.56 -12.81
CA ARG A 290 11.53 -3.51 -13.74
C ARG A 290 12.92 -2.99 -13.47
N ARG A 291 13.90 -3.69 -14.09
CA ARG A 291 15.34 -3.43 -14.31
C ARG A 291 16.29 -3.68 -13.15
N ARG A 292 17.07 -4.77 -13.30
CA ARG A 292 18.40 -5.00 -12.70
C ARG A 292 18.53 -4.51 -11.25
N MET A 293 17.81 -5.13 -10.38
CA MET A 293 18.27 -5.25 -9.01
C MET A 293 19.37 -6.31 -9.04
N GLN A 294 20.62 -5.88 -9.22
CA GLN A 294 21.81 -6.75 -9.11
C GLN A 294 21.93 -7.38 -7.72
N ALA A 295 21.05 -7.02 -6.78
CA ALA A 295 21.10 -7.40 -5.39
C ALA A 295 19.90 -8.18 -4.83
N LEU A 296 18.74 -8.24 -5.50
CA LEU A 296 17.55 -8.92 -4.94
C LEU A 296 17.08 -10.06 -5.86
N ARG A 297 16.96 -11.28 -5.31
CA ARG A 297 16.27 -12.39 -5.98
C ARG A 297 14.82 -12.42 -5.50
N CYS A 298 13.87 -12.25 -6.42
CA CYS A 298 12.46 -12.41 -6.13
C CYS A 298 12.04 -13.87 -6.19
N TRP A 299 11.30 -14.30 -5.17
CA TRP A 299 10.62 -15.58 -5.15
C TRP A 299 9.13 -15.32 -5.07
N ALA A 300 8.42 -15.48 -6.17
CA ALA A 300 6.99 -15.65 -6.16
C ALA A 300 6.70 -17.14 -6.06
N THR A 301 5.92 -17.55 -5.10
CA THR A 301 5.37 -18.91 -5.08
C THR A 301 4.02 -18.88 -5.83
N PRO A 302 3.95 -19.34 -7.08
CA PRO A 302 2.67 -19.55 -7.72
C PRO A 302 2.16 -20.90 -7.20
N ARG A 303 1.10 -20.91 -6.46
CA ARG A 303 0.05 -21.92 -6.40
C ARG A 303 -0.59 -22.03 -5.02
N ARG A 304 -1.74 -21.42 -4.88
CA ARG A 304 -3.02 -22.12 -4.56
C ARG A 304 -4.15 -21.12 -4.76
N ARG A 305 -5.20 -21.57 -5.41
CA ARG A 305 -6.50 -20.89 -5.46
C ARG A 305 -6.91 -20.61 -4.02
N THR A 306 -7.23 -19.34 -3.71
CA THR A 306 -7.56 -18.79 -2.39
C THR A 306 -6.33 -18.52 -1.50
N PHE A 307 -6.17 -17.24 -1.15
CA PHE A 307 -5.18 -16.58 -0.28
C PHE A 307 -3.90 -16.08 -0.95
N SER A 308 -3.79 -14.74 -0.90
CA SER A 308 -2.63 -13.84 -1.02
C SER A 308 -1.32 -14.41 -1.59
N SER A 309 -0.85 -13.84 -2.68
CA SER A 309 0.50 -14.05 -3.18
C SER A 309 1.50 -13.28 -2.32
N THR A 310 2.43 -14.00 -1.69
CA THR A 310 3.54 -13.43 -0.94
C THR A 310 4.75 -13.32 -1.86
N ALA A 311 5.25 -12.12 -2.10
CA ALA A 311 6.51 -11.90 -2.82
C ALA A 311 7.63 -11.59 -1.83
N ALA A 312 8.68 -12.40 -1.81
CA ALA A 312 9.89 -12.17 -1.03
C ALA A 312 11.07 -11.89 -1.96
N CYS A 313 11.75 -10.76 -1.79
CA CYS A 313 12.94 -10.40 -2.54
C CYS A 313 14.21 -10.60 -1.71
N ARG A 314 15.23 -11.26 -2.25
CA ARG A 314 16.51 -11.55 -1.58
C ARG A 314 17.69 -10.83 -2.26
N PRO A 315 18.72 -10.38 -1.50
CA PRO A 315 20.00 -9.99 -2.07
C PRO A 315 20.70 -11.18 -2.74
N SER A 316 21.36 -10.93 -3.89
CA SER A 316 22.20 -11.93 -4.54
C SER A 316 23.57 -12.02 -3.83
N TRP A 317 23.79 -13.09 -3.07
CA TRP A 317 25.14 -13.45 -2.63
C TRP A 317 25.68 -14.49 -3.60
N THR A 318 26.78 -14.16 -4.25
CA THR A 318 27.71 -15.15 -4.79
C THR A 318 28.81 -15.40 -3.76
N PRO A 319 29.25 -16.65 -3.56
CA PRO A 319 30.35 -16.96 -2.66
C PRO A 319 31.66 -16.33 -3.11
#